data_37b4a1368f620bbff4e49a30c1389d74
#
_entry.id   37b4a1368f620bbff4e49a30c1389d74
#
_cell.length_a   1.000
_cell.length_b   1.000
_cell.length_c   1.000
_cell.angle_alpha   90.00
_cell.angle_beta   90.00
_cell.angle_gamma   90.00
#
_symmetry.space_group_name_H-M   'P 1'
#
loop_
_entity.id
_entity.type
_entity.pdbx_description
1 polymer ?
#
loop_
_entity_poly.entity_id
_entity_poly.type
_entity_poly.pdbx_seq_one_letter_code
_entity_poly.pdbx_strand_id
1 'polypeptide(L)'
;MTPHSDLRSDPHALVVRIDVGMDPKRAFDLVTEQLIDSLAARGITFHPGPDGRIFEGTQEVGRVVAWIPADHLRIEWHPAPWEPELQTEIVLRFLPTAGGTTLEWEHRGWGPVFHGSEEEIAGWFTGSVVGELVQASAPRRLGDWLTDRTARRPEGPHARSIYRDPIYHRPNFRAILSVLRLTAKDRLIEVGCGGGAFLEEALRSGCRAAAIDHSPTMVRLAREINAEATAQGRLTVRESEADRLPFPSRAYPCAVSTGAFAFFERPEQVLREIHRVLDRDGRFVMFTGSVALRGTAAAPEPVASRIHWYTDSGLADLARAAGFREVEVTHPVLGRWARESGVPTDALTFFEGGEGGQLLTARAGHEESGTDA
;
A
#
# COMPACT_ATOMS: atom_id res chain seq x y z
N MET A 1 20.73 42.45 12.12
CA MET A 1 20.70 41.25 12.99
C MET A 1 19.23 40.92 13.19
N THR A 2 18.67 40.08 12.33
CA THR A 2 17.32 39.53 12.44
C THR A 2 17.45 38.18 13.14
N PRO A 3 16.64 37.87 14.14
CA PRO A 3 16.80 36.62 14.87
C PRO A 3 16.40 35.46 13.96
N HIS A 4 17.31 34.52 13.74
CA HIS A 4 16.97 33.18 13.32
C HIS A 4 16.10 32.58 14.43
N SER A 5 14.79 32.49 14.18
CA SER A 5 13.91 31.69 15.01
C SER A 5 14.36 30.23 14.88
N ASP A 6 14.82 29.67 15.97
CA ASP A 6 14.99 28.24 16.18
C ASP A 6 13.65 27.55 15.83
N LEU A 7 13.55 27.03 14.62
CA LEU A 7 12.44 26.18 14.18
C LEU A 7 12.67 24.82 14.86
N ARG A 8 12.12 24.69 16.07
CA ARG A 8 11.93 23.38 16.70
C ARG A 8 11.21 22.51 15.67
N SER A 9 11.80 21.37 15.35
CA SER A 9 11.20 20.40 14.45
C SER A 9 9.79 20.08 14.96
N ASP A 10 8.77 20.39 14.15
CA ASP A 10 7.39 19.96 14.41
C ASP A 10 7.41 18.42 14.47
N PRO A 11 7.08 17.79 15.60
CA PRO A 11 7.11 16.33 15.72
C PRO A 11 6.12 15.63 14.78
N HIS A 12 5.24 16.40 14.14
CA HIS A 12 4.25 15.93 13.18
C HIS A 12 4.62 16.29 11.74
N ALA A 13 5.73 16.98 11.49
CA ALA A 13 6.16 17.31 10.14
C ALA A 13 6.55 16.05 9.38
N LEU A 14 6.03 15.91 8.16
CA LEU A 14 6.49 14.88 7.24
C LEU A 14 7.69 15.44 6.45
N VAL A 15 8.83 14.76 6.54
CA VAL A 15 10.05 15.13 5.81
C VAL A 15 10.43 14.00 4.88
N VAL A 16 10.59 14.33 3.59
CA VAL A 16 11.08 13.40 2.56
C VAL A 16 12.34 13.95 1.94
N ARG A 17 13.38 13.12 1.79
CA ARG A 17 14.65 13.47 1.15
C ARG A 17 14.92 12.57 -0.05
N ILE A 18 15.26 13.20 -1.18
CA ILE A 18 15.46 12.51 -2.45
C ILE A 18 16.69 13.06 -3.13
N ASP A 19 17.64 12.19 -3.47
CA ASP A 19 18.81 12.58 -4.24
C ASP A 19 18.51 12.50 -5.73
N VAL A 20 18.75 13.60 -6.44
CA VAL A 20 18.59 13.71 -7.89
C VAL A 20 19.93 14.07 -8.55
N GLY A 21 20.25 13.42 -9.65
CA GLY A 21 21.51 13.59 -10.39
C GLY A 21 21.52 14.84 -11.28
N MET A 22 21.04 15.98 -10.77
CA MET A 22 21.00 17.25 -11.50
C MET A 22 21.33 18.40 -10.57
N ASP A 23 21.77 19.53 -11.12
CA ASP A 23 22.06 20.73 -10.34
C ASP A 23 20.80 21.34 -9.70
N PRO A 24 20.92 22.12 -8.61
CA PRO A 24 19.78 22.66 -7.86
C PRO A 24 18.85 23.54 -8.69
N LYS A 25 19.38 24.30 -9.66
CA LYS A 25 18.55 25.15 -10.49
C LYS A 25 17.65 24.33 -11.41
N ARG A 26 18.20 23.34 -12.08
CA ARG A 26 17.43 22.44 -12.94
C ARG A 26 16.42 21.62 -12.13
N ALA A 27 16.79 21.17 -10.94
CA ALA A 27 15.87 20.50 -10.03
C ALA A 27 14.70 21.40 -9.63
N PHE A 28 14.97 22.67 -9.30
CA PHE A 28 13.96 23.66 -8.97
C PHE A 28 13.01 23.91 -10.14
N ASP A 29 13.54 24.14 -11.35
CA ASP A 29 12.73 24.41 -12.55
C ASP A 29 11.79 23.22 -12.85
N LEU A 30 12.32 21.98 -12.84
CA LEU A 30 11.55 20.75 -13.06
C LEU A 30 10.49 20.51 -11.97
N VAL A 31 10.83 20.66 -10.69
CA VAL A 31 9.85 20.51 -9.58
C VAL A 31 8.69 21.50 -9.77
N THR A 32 9.00 22.73 -10.15
CA THR A 32 7.98 23.76 -10.37
C THR A 32 7.06 23.37 -11.53
N GLU A 33 7.61 22.92 -12.65
CA GLU A 33 6.84 22.47 -13.81
C GLU A 33 5.92 21.30 -13.46
N GLN A 34 6.45 20.29 -12.81
CA GLN A 34 5.69 19.11 -12.37
C GLN A 34 4.61 19.46 -11.34
N LEU A 35 4.88 20.41 -10.45
CA LEU A 35 3.90 20.89 -9.49
C LEU A 35 2.70 21.55 -10.19
N ILE A 36 2.97 22.37 -11.24
CA ILE A 36 1.92 23.00 -12.05
C ILE A 36 1.06 21.91 -12.71
N ASP A 37 1.69 20.95 -13.39
CA ASP A 37 0.98 19.91 -14.15
C ASP A 37 0.18 18.98 -13.23
N SER A 38 0.76 18.57 -12.12
CA SER A 38 0.11 17.67 -11.15
C SER A 38 -1.08 18.33 -10.44
N LEU A 39 -1.00 19.63 -10.17
CA LEU A 39 -2.12 20.41 -9.63
C LEU A 39 -3.20 20.64 -10.69
N ALA A 40 -2.82 20.96 -11.92
CA ALA A 40 -3.74 21.17 -13.04
C ALA A 40 -4.56 19.90 -13.34
N ALA A 41 -3.95 18.70 -13.27
CA ALA A 41 -4.63 17.41 -13.42
C ALA A 41 -5.74 17.17 -12.38
N ARG A 42 -5.76 17.96 -11.30
CA ARG A 42 -6.76 17.91 -10.22
C ARG A 42 -7.70 19.10 -10.19
N GLY A 43 -7.70 19.92 -11.23
CA GLY A 43 -8.53 21.11 -11.29
C GLY A 43 -8.01 22.27 -10.43
N ILE A 44 -6.75 22.20 -9.97
CA ILE A 44 -6.10 23.23 -9.17
C ILE A 44 -5.16 24.03 -10.06
N THR A 45 -5.30 25.33 -10.10
CA THR A 45 -4.46 26.23 -10.90
C THR A 45 -3.35 26.83 -10.03
N PHE A 46 -2.10 26.62 -10.40
CA PHE A 46 -0.95 27.23 -9.75
C PHE A 46 -0.33 28.30 -10.67
N HIS A 47 -0.24 29.51 -10.16
CA HIS A 47 0.51 30.61 -10.75
C HIS A 47 1.87 30.73 -10.06
N PRO A 48 2.96 30.22 -10.66
CA PRO A 48 4.27 30.16 -10.02
C PRO A 48 4.93 31.54 -9.96
N GLY A 49 5.88 31.69 -9.04
CA GLY A 49 6.72 32.89 -8.92
C GLY A 49 6.66 33.51 -7.53
N PRO A 50 7.43 34.61 -7.30
CA PRO A 50 7.25 35.45 -6.11
C PRO A 50 5.80 35.91 -6.04
N ASP A 51 5.19 35.81 -4.86
CA ASP A 51 3.75 36.10 -4.65
C ASP A 51 2.80 35.19 -5.47
N GLY A 52 3.26 34.05 -5.91
CA GLY A 52 2.49 33.02 -6.62
C GLY A 52 1.28 32.54 -5.81
N ARG A 53 0.20 32.18 -6.52
CA ARG A 53 -1.07 31.76 -5.89
C ARG A 53 -1.58 30.46 -6.46
N ILE A 54 -2.34 29.75 -5.63
CA ILE A 54 -2.93 28.46 -5.97
C ILE A 54 -4.43 28.55 -5.76
N PHE A 55 -5.20 28.12 -6.77
CA PHE A 55 -6.67 28.21 -6.76
C PHE A 55 -7.31 26.86 -7.05
N GLU A 56 -8.35 26.52 -6.30
CA GLU A 56 -9.31 25.47 -6.63
C GLU A 56 -10.60 26.13 -7.11
N GLY A 57 -10.86 26.09 -8.43
CA GLY A 57 -11.90 26.91 -9.05
C GLY A 57 -11.62 28.41 -8.87
N THR A 58 -12.46 29.11 -8.08
CA THR A 58 -12.29 30.53 -7.76
C THR A 58 -11.74 30.79 -6.35
N GLN A 59 -11.57 29.73 -5.55
CA GLN A 59 -11.10 29.85 -4.17
C GLN A 59 -9.58 29.77 -4.12
N GLU A 60 -8.93 30.71 -3.43
CA GLU A 60 -7.49 30.59 -3.13
C GLU A 60 -7.28 29.57 -2.06
N VAL A 61 -6.48 28.54 -2.38
CA VAL A 61 -6.16 27.39 -1.50
C VAL A 61 -4.68 27.34 -1.14
N GLY A 62 -3.87 28.25 -1.63
CA GLY A 62 -2.47 28.36 -1.28
C GLY A 62 -1.78 29.57 -1.89
N ARG A 63 -0.66 29.95 -1.30
CA ARG A 63 0.19 31.02 -1.80
C ARG A 63 1.66 30.75 -1.57
N VAL A 64 2.48 31.25 -2.47
CA VAL A 64 3.93 31.22 -2.36
C VAL A 64 4.39 32.31 -1.38
N VAL A 65 5.04 31.91 -0.32
CA VAL A 65 5.59 32.84 0.70
C VAL A 65 7.12 32.98 0.61
N ALA A 66 7.78 32.09 -0.11
CA ALA A 66 9.17 32.23 -0.51
C ALA A 66 9.40 31.55 -1.86
N TRP A 67 10.10 32.24 -2.75
CA TRP A 67 10.47 31.75 -4.07
C TRP A 67 11.92 32.11 -4.33
N ILE A 68 12.85 31.18 -4.02
CA ILE A 68 14.28 31.39 -4.19
C ILE A 68 14.80 30.27 -5.10
N PRO A 69 14.91 30.52 -6.41
CA PRO A 69 15.37 29.51 -7.37
C PRO A 69 16.70 28.87 -6.95
N ALA A 70 16.81 27.56 -7.13
CA ALA A 70 17.94 26.74 -6.75
C ALA A 70 18.20 26.60 -5.23
N ASP A 71 17.39 27.20 -4.37
CA ASP A 71 17.52 27.11 -2.92
C ASP A 71 16.25 26.55 -2.27
N HIS A 72 15.16 27.30 -2.29
CA HIS A 72 13.91 26.79 -1.74
C HIS A 72 12.64 27.45 -2.32
N LEU A 73 11.53 26.69 -2.22
CA LEU A 73 10.16 27.13 -2.43
C LEU A 73 9.37 26.89 -1.15
N ARG A 74 8.62 27.88 -0.68
CA ARG A 74 7.75 27.76 0.48
C ARG A 74 6.34 28.18 0.13
N ILE A 75 5.36 27.32 0.45
CA ILE A 75 3.95 27.50 0.11
C ILE A 75 3.14 27.37 1.40
N GLU A 76 2.29 28.34 1.69
CA GLU A 76 1.17 28.16 2.61
C GLU A 76 0.05 27.45 1.87
N TRP A 77 -0.52 26.40 2.50
CA TRP A 77 -1.49 25.52 1.86
C TRP A 77 -2.72 25.33 2.73
N HIS A 78 -3.90 25.58 2.13
CA HIS A 78 -5.20 25.51 2.77
C HIS A 78 -6.27 25.00 1.78
N PRO A 79 -6.50 23.69 1.63
CA PRO A 79 -7.55 23.16 0.76
C PRO A 79 -8.94 23.69 1.09
N ALA A 80 -9.78 23.80 0.06
CA ALA A 80 -11.13 24.37 0.17
C ALA A 80 -12.03 23.75 1.26
N PRO A 81 -11.98 22.41 1.52
CA PRO A 81 -12.82 21.80 2.56
C PRO A 81 -12.32 21.99 4.00
N TRP A 82 -11.19 22.67 4.20
CA TRP A 82 -10.65 22.89 5.55
C TRP A 82 -11.28 24.09 6.26
N GLU A 83 -11.29 24.03 7.61
CA GLU A 83 -11.66 25.17 8.42
C GLU A 83 -10.72 26.35 8.13
N PRO A 84 -11.23 27.61 8.09
CA PRO A 84 -10.45 28.79 7.70
C PRO A 84 -9.17 29.03 8.50
N GLU A 85 -9.13 28.58 9.75
CA GLU A 85 -7.98 28.72 10.65
C GLU A 85 -6.91 27.67 10.45
N LEU A 86 -7.20 26.62 9.68
CA LEU A 86 -6.30 25.49 9.44
C LEU A 86 -5.43 25.76 8.22
N GLN A 87 -4.17 26.06 8.46
CA GLN A 87 -3.19 26.34 7.43
C GLN A 87 -1.95 25.50 7.65
N THR A 88 -1.51 24.84 6.61
CA THR A 88 -0.25 24.08 6.62
C THR A 88 0.81 24.78 5.79
N GLU A 89 2.05 24.38 5.96
CA GLU A 89 3.16 24.92 5.20
C GLU A 89 3.95 23.79 4.53
N ILE A 90 4.22 23.97 3.24
CA ILE A 90 5.05 23.10 2.43
C ILE A 90 6.36 23.83 2.14
N VAL A 91 7.49 23.17 2.44
CA VAL A 91 8.83 23.69 2.17
C VAL A 91 9.58 22.70 1.30
N LEU A 92 10.01 23.14 0.14
CA LEU A 92 10.88 22.40 -0.77
C LEU A 92 12.27 23.04 -0.73
N ARG A 93 13.29 22.28 -0.31
CA ARG A 93 14.70 22.72 -0.30
C ARG A 93 15.50 21.93 -1.32
N PHE A 94 16.40 22.63 -1.99
CA PHE A 94 17.27 22.11 -3.04
C PHE A 94 18.72 22.14 -2.57
N LEU A 95 19.15 21.13 -1.85
CA LEU A 95 20.45 21.09 -1.19
C LEU A 95 21.52 20.53 -2.13
N PRO A 96 22.54 21.30 -2.53
CA PRO A 96 23.58 20.81 -3.43
C PRO A 96 24.40 19.70 -2.78
N THR A 97 24.71 18.66 -3.56
CA THR A 97 25.55 17.53 -3.17
C THR A 97 26.65 17.27 -4.20
N ALA A 98 27.62 16.43 -3.88
CA ALA A 98 28.68 16.06 -4.84
C ALA A 98 28.12 15.31 -6.08
N GLY A 99 26.95 14.68 -5.98
CA GLY A 99 26.31 13.92 -7.07
C GLY A 99 25.13 14.63 -7.72
N GLY A 100 24.82 15.88 -7.33
CA GLY A 100 23.67 16.62 -7.82
C GLY A 100 22.97 17.43 -6.72
N THR A 101 21.72 17.13 -6.45
CA THR A 101 20.88 17.84 -5.46
C THR A 101 20.16 16.83 -4.57
N THR A 102 20.14 17.07 -3.26
CA THR A 102 19.13 16.48 -2.38
C THR A 102 17.93 17.40 -2.35
N LEU A 103 16.81 16.94 -2.88
CA LEU A 103 15.50 17.56 -2.70
C LEU A 103 14.97 17.16 -1.32
N GLU A 104 14.78 18.13 -0.44
CA GLU A 104 14.11 17.94 0.84
C GLU A 104 12.73 18.58 0.77
N TRP A 105 11.71 17.76 0.98
CA TRP A 105 10.33 18.20 1.07
C TRP A 105 9.85 18.05 2.51
N GLU A 106 9.32 19.12 3.06
CA GLU A 106 8.76 19.17 4.40
C GLU A 106 7.34 19.73 4.34
N HIS A 107 6.38 19.05 4.95
CA HIS A 107 5.02 19.52 5.11
C HIS A 107 4.69 19.54 6.60
N ARG A 108 4.34 20.69 7.14
CA ARG A 108 4.19 20.96 8.58
C ARG A 108 2.94 21.81 8.88
N GLY A 109 2.62 21.96 10.16
CA GLY A 109 1.49 22.77 10.62
C GLY A 109 0.19 21.99 10.76
N TRP A 110 0.28 20.66 10.84
CA TRP A 110 -0.88 19.78 10.88
C TRP A 110 -1.72 19.89 12.16
N GLY A 111 -1.13 20.17 13.30
CA GLY A 111 -1.84 20.25 14.57
C GLY A 111 -2.62 18.97 14.96
N PRO A 112 -3.31 18.99 16.10
CA PRO A 112 -4.04 17.82 16.58
C PRO A 112 -5.30 17.47 15.77
N VAL A 113 -5.77 18.37 14.90
CA VAL A 113 -7.03 18.21 14.13
C VAL A 113 -6.87 17.22 12.98
N PHE A 114 -5.65 17.01 12.50
CA PHE A 114 -5.33 16.14 11.36
C PHE A 114 -4.76 14.78 11.72
N HIS A 115 -4.92 14.34 12.94
CA HIS A 115 -4.48 12.99 13.33
C HIS A 115 -5.10 11.93 12.42
N GLY A 116 -4.30 11.46 11.45
CA GLY A 116 -4.64 10.40 10.50
C GLY A 116 -4.76 10.84 9.04
N SER A 117 -4.89 12.14 8.75
CA SER A 117 -4.96 12.67 7.37
C SER A 117 -3.63 13.25 6.88
N GLU A 118 -2.69 13.52 7.78
CA GLU A 118 -1.40 14.15 7.48
C GLU A 118 -0.62 13.38 6.42
N GLU A 119 -0.58 12.05 6.57
CA GLU A 119 0.16 11.21 5.63
C GLU A 119 -0.61 10.96 4.33
N GLU A 120 -1.94 11.03 4.31
CA GLU A 120 -2.73 10.88 3.10
C GLU A 120 -2.48 12.04 2.14
N ILE A 121 -2.55 13.27 2.65
CA ILE A 121 -2.31 14.49 1.87
C ILE A 121 -0.83 14.58 1.48
N ALA A 122 0.06 14.23 2.38
CA ALA A 122 1.49 14.19 2.11
C ALA A 122 1.87 13.07 1.15
N GLY A 123 1.28 11.89 1.27
CA GLY A 123 1.43 10.79 0.33
C GLY A 123 0.90 11.13 -1.06
N TRP A 124 -0.23 11.84 -1.12
CA TRP A 124 -0.76 12.37 -2.37
C TRP A 124 0.20 13.38 -3.01
N PHE A 125 0.66 14.37 -2.24
CA PHE A 125 1.59 15.38 -2.74
C PHE A 125 2.90 14.73 -3.22
N THR A 126 3.47 13.84 -2.42
CA THR A 126 4.71 13.11 -2.74
C THR A 126 4.51 12.17 -3.93
N GLY A 127 3.42 11.46 -4.01
CA GLY A 127 3.13 10.53 -5.10
C GLY A 127 2.81 11.21 -6.42
N SER A 128 2.09 12.33 -6.39
CA SER A 128 1.61 13.00 -7.61
C SER A 128 2.53 14.11 -8.10
N VAL A 129 3.24 14.80 -7.22
CA VAL A 129 4.11 15.92 -7.61
C VAL A 129 5.57 15.50 -7.72
N VAL A 130 6.08 14.84 -6.69
CA VAL A 130 7.49 14.42 -6.64
C VAL A 130 7.69 13.11 -7.38
N GLY A 131 6.65 12.28 -7.51
CA GLY A 131 6.71 10.99 -8.18
C GLY A 131 7.15 11.07 -9.62
N GLU A 132 6.57 11.97 -10.42
CA GLU A 132 6.96 12.14 -11.83
C GLU A 132 8.35 12.75 -11.97
N LEU A 133 8.71 13.70 -11.10
CA LEU A 133 10.01 14.34 -11.11
C LEU A 133 11.15 13.36 -10.86
N VAL A 134 10.96 12.48 -9.90
CA VAL A 134 11.97 11.49 -9.54
C VAL A 134 11.97 10.31 -10.51
N GLN A 135 10.84 10.02 -11.16
CA GLN A 135 10.82 9.12 -12.33
C GLN A 135 11.72 9.63 -13.45
N ALA A 136 11.79 10.94 -13.70
CA ALA A 136 12.66 11.50 -14.72
C ALA A 136 14.15 11.45 -14.37
N SER A 137 14.53 11.52 -13.09
CA SER A 137 15.92 11.69 -12.65
C SER A 137 16.54 10.52 -11.88
N ALA A 138 15.75 9.78 -11.13
CA ALA A 138 16.16 8.55 -10.42
C ALA A 138 14.96 7.59 -10.26
N PRO A 139 14.43 7.07 -11.37
CA PRO A 139 13.11 6.45 -11.44
C PRO A 139 12.94 5.23 -10.52
N ARG A 140 14.03 4.53 -10.19
CA ARG A 140 13.95 3.31 -9.37
C ARG A 140 13.81 3.59 -7.87
N ARG A 141 14.59 4.51 -7.32
CA ARG A 141 14.69 4.69 -5.85
C ARG A 141 13.44 5.27 -5.19
N LEU A 142 12.82 6.30 -5.77
CA LEU A 142 11.59 6.85 -5.19
C LEU A 142 10.40 5.92 -5.39
N GLY A 143 10.26 5.38 -6.60
CA GLY A 143 9.19 4.44 -6.86
C GLY A 143 9.26 3.22 -5.94
N ASP A 144 10.45 2.71 -5.68
CA ASP A 144 10.67 1.62 -4.72
C ASP A 144 10.30 2.06 -3.29
N TRP A 145 10.76 3.23 -2.86
CA TRP A 145 10.43 3.78 -1.55
C TRP A 145 8.93 4.02 -1.37
N LEU A 146 8.24 4.61 -2.36
CA LEU A 146 6.79 4.80 -2.32
C LEU A 146 6.05 3.47 -2.28
N THR A 147 6.45 2.50 -3.11
CA THR A 147 5.85 1.18 -3.14
C THR A 147 6.08 0.44 -1.82
N ASP A 148 7.27 0.55 -1.25
CA ASP A 148 7.57 -0.03 0.06
C ASP A 148 6.67 0.58 1.13
N ARG A 149 6.66 1.90 1.25
CA ARG A 149 5.93 2.61 2.30
C ARG A 149 4.41 2.46 2.22
N THR A 150 3.86 2.37 1.02
CA THR A 150 2.39 2.32 0.83
C THR A 150 1.83 0.90 0.68
N ALA A 151 2.61 -0.04 0.18
CA ALA A 151 2.09 -1.34 -0.21
C ALA A 151 2.99 -2.52 0.15
N ARG A 152 4.30 -2.50 -0.16
CA ARG A 152 5.17 -3.65 0.07
C ARG A 152 5.55 -3.79 1.55
N ARG A 153 5.94 -2.70 2.21
CA ARG A 153 6.28 -2.65 3.65
C ARG A 153 5.60 -1.46 4.31
N PRO A 154 4.27 -1.47 4.43
CA PRO A 154 3.52 -0.32 4.93
C PRO A 154 3.95 0.07 6.33
N GLU A 155 4.17 1.39 6.54
CA GLU A 155 4.56 1.92 7.84
C GLU A 155 3.98 3.31 8.09
N GLY A 156 3.95 3.71 9.36
CA GLY A 156 3.46 5.01 9.81
C GLY A 156 1.94 5.08 10.02
N PRO A 157 1.44 6.23 10.48
CA PRO A 157 0.02 6.44 10.82
C PRO A 157 -0.92 6.28 9.62
N HIS A 158 -0.52 6.78 8.46
CA HIS A 158 -1.32 6.66 7.24
C HIS A 158 -1.54 5.21 6.83
N ALA A 159 -0.46 4.40 6.78
CA ALA A 159 -0.60 2.97 6.52
C ALA A 159 -1.50 2.30 7.55
N ARG A 160 -1.38 2.64 8.83
CA ARG A 160 -2.27 2.13 9.88
C ARG A 160 -3.73 2.48 9.63
N SER A 161 -4.04 3.71 9.17
CA SER A 161 -5.41 4.14 8.88
C SER A 161 -6.01 3.33 7.72
N ILE A 162 -5.30 3.25 6.59
CA ILE A 162 -5.75 2.51 5.41
C ILE A 162 -5.93 1.01 5.70
N TYR A 163 -4.96 0.39 6.36
CA TYR A 163 -4.99 -1.05 6.63
C TYR A 163 -5.90 -1.45 7.81
N ARG A 164 -6.37 -0.48 8.60
CA ARG A 164 -7.38 -0.73 9.65
C ARG A 164 -8.75 -1.04 9.06
N ASP A 165 -9.17 -0.30 8.03
CA ASP A 165 -10.44 -0.50 7.34
C ASP A 165 -10.26 -0.44 5.81
N PRO A 166 -9.71 -1.50 5.21
CA PRO A 166 -9.41 -1.53 3.80
C PRO A 166 -10.68 -1.78 2.96
N ILE A 167 -11.56 -0.77 2.83
CA ILE A 167 -12.88 -0.88 2.18
C ILE A 167 -12.80 -1.47 0.77
N TYR A 168 -11.74 -1.16 0.01
CA TYR A 168 -11.51 -1.70 -1.33
C TYR A 168 -11.11 -3.18 -1.36
N HIS A 169 -10.64 -3.73 -0.23
CA HIS A 169 -10.27 -5.14 -0.12
C HIS A 169 -11.36 -6.01 0.50
N ARG A 170 -12.34 -5.43 1.20
CA ARG A 170 -13.44 -6.18 1.81
C ARG A 170 -14.24 -7.04 0.81
N PRO A 171 -14.53 -6.61 -0.43
CA PRO A 171 -15.15 -7.47 -1.44
C PRO A 171 -14.34 -8.74 -1.74
N ASN A 172 -13.00 -8.60 -1.79
CA ASN A 172 -12.08 -9.71 -2.03
C ASN A 172 -12.09 -10.70 -0.85
N PHE A 173 -12.16 -10.18 0.40
CA PHE A 173 -12.28 -11.02 1.59
C PHE A 173 -13.53 -11.90 1.54
N ARG A 174 -14.66 -11.33 1.10
CA ARG A 174 -15.93 -12.06 0.93
C ARG A 174 -15.80 -13.17 -0.10
N ALA A 175 -15.16 -12.91 -1.24
CA ALA A 175 -14.90 -13.92 -2.25
C ALA A 175 -14.06 -15.07 -1.69
N ILE A 176 -12.97 -14.76 -1.01
CA ILE A 176 -12.09 -15.76 -0.39
C ILE A 176 -12.84 -16.60 0.65
N LEU A 177 -13.56 -15.95 1.57
CA LEU A 177 -14.30 -16.64 2.64
C LEU A 177 -15.41 -17.53 2.10
N SER A 178 -16.07 -17.14 1.00
CA SER A 178 -17.11 -17.94 0.35
C SER A 178 -16.57 -19.28 -0.18
N VAL A 179 -15.30 -19.30 -0.59
CA VAL A 179 -14.61 -20.50 -1.11
C VAL A 179 -13.98 -21.31 0.02
N LEU A 180 -13.34 -20.65 0.98
CA LEU A 180 -12.69 -21.31 2.12
C LEU A 180 -13.67 -22.06 3.02
N ARG A 181 -14.89 -21.52 3.22
CA ARG A 181 -15.93 -22.10 4.09
C ARG A 181 -15.39 -22.52 5.44
N LEU A 182 -14.73 -21.58 6.12
CA LEU A 182 -14.08 -21.81 7.42
C LEU A 182 -15.10 -22.23 8.49
N THR A 183 -14.65 -23.11 9.37
CA THR A 183 -15.39 -23.60 10.54
C THR A 183 -14.52 -23.50 11.80
N ALA A 184 -15.10 -23.67 12.97
CA ALA A 184 -14.39 -23.66 14.24
C ALA A 184 -13.31 -24.76 14.35
N LYS A 185 -13.32 -25.77 13.48
CA LYS A 185 -12.33 -26.85 13.42
C LYS A 185 -11.10 -26.49 12.59
N ASP A 186 -11.20 -25.45 11.76
CA ASP A 186 -10.11 -25.05 10.89
C ASP A 186 -9.00 -24.32 11.64
N ARG A 187 -7.78 -24.50 11.14
CA ARG A 187 -6.60 -23.71 11.47
C ARG A 187 -6.12 -23.04 10.20
N LEU A 188 -6.30 -21.72 10.14
CA LEU A 188 -5.93 -20.90 8.99
C LEU A 188 -4.52 -20.34 9.16
N ILE A 189 -3.75 -20.26 8.06
CA ILE A 189 -2.58 -19.39 7.98
C ILE A 189 -2.79 -18.32 6.92
N GLU A 190 -2.58 -17.05 7.29
CA GLU A 190 -2.55 -15.93 6.33
C GLU A 190 -1.12 -15.46 6.12
N VAL A 191 -0.71 -15.38 4.83
CA VAL A 191 0.63 -14.94 4.41
C VAL A 191 0.54 -13.56 3.79
N GLY A 192 1.16 -12.56 4.46
CA GLY A 192 1.02 -11.15 4.13
C GLY A 192 -0.30 -10.58 4.66
N CYS A 193 -0.50 -10.63 5.99
CA CYS A 193 -1.79 -10.30 6.59
C CYS A 193 -2.09 -8.79 6.69
N GLY A 194 -1.11 -7.92 6.35
CA GLY A 194 -1.26 -6.49 6.54
C GLY A 194 -1.77 -6.14 7.94
N GLY A 195 -2.72 -5.23 8.04
CA GLY A 195 -3.33 -4.81 9.31
C GLY A 195 -4.26 -5.84 9.96
N GLY A 196 -4.47 -7.03 9.35
CA GLY A 196 -5.27 -8.11 9.93
C GLY A 196 -6.79 -7.97 9.77
N ALA A 197 -7.27 -7.12 8.85
CA ALA A 197 -8.69 -6.93 8.60
C ALA A 197 -9.37 -8.19 8.02
N PHE A 198 -8.67 -8.98 7.20
CA PHE A 198 -9.19 -10.28 6.76
C PHE A 198 -9.32 -11.27 7.92
N LEU A 199 -8.32 -11.32 8.82
CA LEU A 199 -8.35 -12.17 10.01
C LEU A 199 -9.55 -11.87 10.89
N GLU A 200 -9.89 -10.59 11.06
CA GLU A 200 -11.08 -10.17 11.82
C GLU A 200 -12.36 -10.84 11.26
N GLU A 201 -12.52 -10.86 9.94
CA GLU A 201 -13.68 -11.52 9.31
C GLU A 201 -13.58 -13.05 9.38
N ALA A 202 -12.41 -13.63 9.13
CA ALA A 202 -12.20 -15.07 9.15
C ALA A 202 -12.44 -15.68 10.55
N LEU A 203 -12.00 -15.00 11.60
CA LEU A 203 -12.12 -15.47 12.99
C LEU A 203 -13.57 -15.48 13.52
N ARG A 204 -14.52 -14.84 12.82
CA ARG A 204 -15.97 -14.95 13.11
C ARG A 204 -16.50 -16.36 12.91
N SER A 205 -15.82 -17.19 12.08
CA SER A 205 -16.17 -18.61 11.94
C SER A 205 -15.84 -19.47 13.16
N GLY A 206 -15.16 -18.90 14.16
CA GLY A 206 -14.64 -19.62 15.33
C GLY A 206 -13.31 -20.34 15.08
N CYS A 207 -12.73 -20.27 13.89
CA CYS A 207 -11.45 -20.91 13.55
C CYS A 207 -10.30 -20.38 14.41
N ARG A 208 -9.19 -21.12 14.40
CA ARG A 208 -7.90 -20.63 14.90
C ARG A 208 -7.08 -20.14 13.71
N ALA A 209 -6.25 -19.12 13.91
CA ALA A 209 -5.43 -18.57 12.85
C ALA A 209 -3.99 -18.30 13.29
N ALA A 210 -3.08 -18.42 12.34
CA ALA A 210 -1.76 -17.84 12.40
C ALA A 210 -1.58 -16.89 11.21
N ALA A 211 -0.75 -15.89 11.36
CA ALA A 211 -0.49 -14.95 10.28
C ALA A 211 0.95 -14.44 10.34
N ILE A 212 1.45 -14.04 9.19
CA ILE A 212 2.73 -13.33 9.08
C ILE A 212 2.57 -12.06 8.26
N ASP A 213 3.37 -11.08 8.62
CA ASP A 213 3.69 -9.93 7.78
C ASP A 213 5.14 -9.51 8.05
N HIS A 214 5.81 -8.92 7.07
CA HIS A 214 7.18 -8.46 7.26
C HIS A 214 7.26 -7.01 7.78
N SER A 215 6.14 -6.28 7.78
CA SER A 215 6.06 -4.94 8.36
C SER A 215 5.77 -5.01 9.87
N PRO A 216 6.68 -4.51 10.73
CA PRO A 216 6.42 -4.42 12.18
C PRO A 216 5.17 -3.59 12.49
N THR A 217 4.87 -2.57 11.67
CA THR A 217 3.68 -1.73 11.82
C THR A 217 2.41 -2.52 11.55
N MET A 218 2.39 -3.34 10.51
CA MET A 218 1.26 -4.19 10.18
C MET A 218 1.06 -5.29 11.23
N VAL A 219 2.12 -5.93 11.69
CA VAL A 219 2.04 -6.94 12.77
C VAL A 219 1.43 -6.36 14.06
N ARG A 220 1.84 -5.14 14.45
CA ARG A 220 1.24 -4.47 15.61
C ARG A 220 -0.24 -4.16 15.39
N LEU A 221 -0.59 -3.64 14.22
CA LEU A 221 -1.97 -3.32 13.85
C LEU A 221 -2.85 -4.57 13.82
N ALA A 222 -2.37 -5.66 13.22
CA ALA A 222 -3.09 -6.92 13.15
C ALA A 222 -3.40 -7.51 14.54
N ARG A 223 -2.45 -7.41 15.46
CA ARG A 223 -2.66 -7.81 16.88
C ARG A 223 -3.65 -6.90 17.61
N GLU A 224 -3.63 -5.61 17.32
CA GLU A 224 -4.54 -4.62 17.90
C GLU A 224 -5.98 -4.83 17.44
N ILE A 225 -6.21 -4.94 16.12
CA ILE A 225 -7.54 -5.19 15.55
C ILE A 225 -8.13 -6.51 16.06
N ASN A 226 -7.29 -7.53 16.23
CA ASN A 226 -7.68 -8.86 16.65
C ASN A 226 -7.29 -9.15 18.12
N ALA A 227 -7.30 -8.14 19.00
CA ALA A 227 -6.80 -8.27 20.37
C ALA A 227 -7.53 -9.36 21.17
N GLU A 228 -8.84 -9.48 21.02
CA GLU A 228 -9.62 -10.50 21.70
C GLU A 228 -9.22 -11.92 21.29
N ALA A 229 -9.12 -12.19 19.99
CA ALA A 229 -8.71 -13.50 19.49
C ALA A 229 -7.26 -13.83 19.89
N THR A 230 -6.40 -12.81 19.95
CA THR A 230 -5.01 -12.96 20.42
C THR A 230 -4.96 -13.30 21.90
N ALA A 231 -5.74 -12.60 22.74
CA ALA A 231 -5.82 -12.87 24.17
C ALA A 231 -6.41 -14.26 24.49
N GLN A 232 -7.35 -14.72 23.66
CA GLN A 232 -7.93 -16.08 23.76
C GLN A 232 -7.00 -17.18 23.22
N GLY A 233 -5.82 -16.84 22.70
CA GLY A 233 -4.90 -17.80 22.06
C GLY A 233 -5.45 -18.42 20.77
N ARG A 234 -6.45 -17.78 20.13
CA ARG A 234 -6.98 -18.21 18.83
C ARG A 234 -6.23 -17.63 17.65
N LEU A 235 -5.49 -16.53 17.84
CA LEU A 235 -4.67 -15.91 16.82
C LEU A 235 -3.21 -15.75 17.27
N THR A 236 -2.28 -16.09 16.38
CA THR A 236 -0.85 -15.77 16.51
C THR A 236 -0.41 -14.99 15.29
N VAL A 237 0.10 -13.76 15.46
CA VAL A 237 0.68 -12.95 14.39
C VAL A 237 2.19 -12.81 14.62
N ARG A 238 3.00 -13.10 13.59
CA ARG A 238 4.47 -13.01 13.66
C ARG A 238 5.01 -12.08 12.58
N GLU A 239 6.07 -11.37 12.91
CA GLU A 239 6.90 -10.70 11.93
C GLU A 239 7.80 -11.74 11.26
N SER A 240 7.69 -11.88 9.94
CA SER A 240 8.47 -12.85 9.17
C SER A 240 8.38 -12.57 7.67
N GLU A 241 9.42 -12.97 6.94
CA GLU A 241 9.39 -13.03 5.49
C GLU A 241 8.54 -14.23 5.00
N ALA A 242 7.83 -14.02 3.87
CA ALA A 242 6.89 -15.01 3.34
C ALA A 242 7.58 -16.24 2.71
N ASP A 243 8.83 -16.08 2.28
CA ASP A 243 9.63 -17.14 1.67
C ASP A 243 10.30 -18.08 2.69
N ARG A 244 10.07 -17.84 3.99
CA ARG A 244 10.52 -18.70 5.10
C ARG A 244 9.54 -18.62 6.26
N LEU A 245 8.45 -19.39 6.18
CA LEU A 245 7.41 -19.37 7.19
C LEU A 245 7.87 -20.00 8.52
N PRO A 246 7.73 -19.31 9.66
CA PRO A 246 8.19 -19.79 10.97
C PRO A 246 7.19 -20.78 11.59
N PHE A 247 6.70 -21.70 10.78
CA PHE A 247 5.70 -22.71 11.17
C PHE A 247 6.13 -24.10 10.68
N PRO A 248 5.73 -25.15 11.40
CA PRO A 248 6.07 -26.52 11.02
C PRO A 248 5.36 -26.94 9.72
N SER A 249 5.94 -27.91 9.02
CA SER A 249 5.33 -28.51 7.85
C SER A 249 4.02 -29.21 8.22
N ARG A 250 3.06 -29.22 7.30
CA ARG A 250 1.77 -29.94 7.44
C ARG A 250 1.00 -29.58 8.71
N ALA A 251 0.99 -28.26 9.06
CA ALA A 251 0.36 -27.76 10.28
C ALA A 251 -1.03 -27.15 10.07
N TYR A 252 -1.37 -26.80 8.83
CA TYR A 252 -2.58 -26.02 8.55
C TYR A 252 -3.46 -26.67 7.48
N PRO A 253 -4.76 -26.89 7.74
CA PRO A 253 -5.72 -27.33 6.72
C PRO A 253 -6.10 -26.25 5.72
N CYS A 254 -5.81 -24.97 6.04
CA CYS A 254 -6.16 -23.84 5.19
C CYS A 254 -5.05 -22.79 5.18
N ALA A 255 -4.73 -22.28 3.99
CA ALA A 255 -3.84 -21.13 3.80
C ALA A 255 -4.50 -20.08 2.90
N VAL A 256 -4.16 -18.81 3.14
CA VAL A 256 -4.64 -17.69 2.35
C VAL A 256 -3.55 -16.64 2.16
N SER A 257 -3.63 -15.92 1.03
CA SER A 257 -2.91 -14.66 0.80
C SER A 257 -3.85 -13.65 0.15
N THR A 258 -4.04 -12.51 0.79
CA THR A 258 -5.02 -11.49 0.38
C THR A 258 -4.32 -10.24 -0.12
N GLY A 259 -4.18 -10.10 -1.45
CA GLY A 259 -3.60 -8.90 -2.08
C GLY A 259 -2.10 -8.70 -1.88
N ALA A 260 -1.40 -9.63 -1.20
CA ALA A 260 0.04 -9.51 -0.94
C ALA A 260 0.92 -10.17 -2.01
N PHE A 261 0.39 -11.14 -2.76
CA PHE A 261 1.20 -12.01 -3.62
C PHE A 261 1.97 -11.26 -4.73
N ALA A 262 1.38 -10.21 -5.27
CA ALA A 262 2.02 -9.39 -6.30
C ALA A 262 3.31 -8.67 -5.81
N PHE A 263 3.50 -8.55 -4.51
CA PHE A 263 4.63 -7.84 -3.91
C PHE A 263 5.80 -8.75 -3.49
N PHE A 264 5.64 -10.08 -3.54
CA PHE A 264 6.69 -11.00 -3.13
C PHE A 264 7.82 -11.06 -4.16
N GLU A 265 9.05 -10.83 -3.71
CA GLU A 265 10.24 -10.87 -4.58
C GLU A 265 10.53 -12.26 -5.14
N ARG A 266 10.20 -13.31 -4.38
CA ARG A 266 10.44 -14.72 -4.71
C ARG A 266 9.14 -15.53 -4.65
N PRO A 267 8.17 -15.27 -5.56
CA PRO A 267 6.83 -15.85 -5.48
C PRO A 267 6.83 -17.40 -5.52
N GLU A 268 7.75 -18.02 -6.25
CA GLU A 268 7.89 -19.47 -6.32
C GLU A 268 8.29 -20.04 -4.95
N GLN A 269 9.18 -19.37 -4.24
CA GLN A 269 9.61 -19.81 -2.90
C GLN A 269 8.48 -19.63 -1.89
N VAL A 270 7.73 -18.54 -1.99
CA VAL A 270 6.55 -18.29 -1.13
C VAL A 270 5.51 -19.40 -1.33
N LEU A 271 5.19 -19.74 -2.57
CA LEU A 271 4.26 -20.85 -2.86
C LEU A 271 4.75 -22.18 -2.31
N ARG A 272 6.06 -22.50 -2.43
CA ARG A 272 6.64 -23.72 -1.82
C ARG A 272 6.50 -23.71 -0.29
N GLU A 273 6.70 -22.58 0.36
CA GLU A 273 6.54 -22.47 1.81
C GLU A 273 5.06 -22.60 2.24
N ILE A 274 4.14 -22.00 1.49
CA ILE A 274 2.69 -22.19 1.73
C ILE A 274 2.32 -23.66 1.56
N HIS A 275 2.79 -24.31 0.48
CA HIS A 275 2.59 -25.74 0.27
C HIS A 275 3.16 -26.58 1.40
N ARG A 276 4.38 -26.28 1.86
CA ARG A 276 5.06 -26.99 2.95
C ARG A 276 4.26 -26.98 4.27
N VAL A 277 3.68 -25.82 4.62
CA VAL A 277 2.95 -25.69 5.89
C VAL A 277 1.52 -26.21 5.83
N LEU A 278 0.95 -26.38 4.64
CA LEU A 278 -0.34 -27.01 4.46
C LEU A 278 -0.26 -28.51 4.74
N ASP A 279 -1.27 -29.05 5.40
CA ASP A 279 -1.42 -30.50 5.58
C ASP A 279 -1.81 -31.19 4.25
N ARG A 280 -1.93 -32.51 4.27
CA ARG A 280 -2.35 -33.28 3.09
C ARG A 280 -3.76 -32.81 2.68
N ASP A 281 -3.93 -32.51 1.41
CA ASP A 281 -5.18 -31.95 0.84
C ASP A 281 -5.61 -30.58 1.41
N GLY A 282 -4.69 -29.90 2.10
CA GLY A 282 -4.92 -28.56 2.61
C GLY A 282 -5.34 -27.58 1.51
N ARG A 283 -6.28 -26.72 1.82
CA ARG A 283 -6.86 -25.75 0.88
C ARG A 283 -6.01 -24.48 0.84
N PHE A 284 -5.66 -24.04 -0.36
CA PHE A 284 -5.04 -22.74 -0.57
C PHE A 284 -5.95 -21.86 -1.39
N VAL A 285 -6.17 -20.63 -0.92
CA VAL A 285 -6.90 -19.59 -1.65
C VAL A 285 -6.10 -18.31 -1.66
N MET A 286 -5.96 -17.71 -2.82
CA MET A 286 -5.25 -16.46 -3.00
C MET A 286 -6.05 -15.49 -3.85
N PHE A 287 -6.01 -14.20 -3.49
CA PHE A 287 -6.55 -13.14 -4.31
C PHE A 287 -5.44 -12.16 -4.68
N THR A 288 -5.29 -11.85 -5.97
CA THR A 288 -4.33 -10.86 -6.49
C THR A 288 -4.97 -9.99 -7.57
N GLY A 289 -4.39 -8.83 -7.84
CA GLY A 289 -4.86 -7.96 -8.92
C GLY A 289 -4.65 -8.58 -10.30
N SER A 290 -5.58 -8.40 -11.21
CA SER A 290 -5.41 -8.82 -12.61
C SER A 290 -4.58 -7.82 -13.39
N VAL A 291 -3.99 -8.27 -14.52
CA VAL A 291 -3.22 -7.41 -15.45
C VAL A 291 -4.05 -6.21 -15.92
N ALA A 292 -5.37 -6.33 -16.00
CA ALA A 292 -6.27 -5.25 -16.41
C ALA A 292 -6.23 -4.03 -15.48
N LEU A 293 -5.82 -4.20 -14.23
CA LEU A 293 -5.70 -3.08 -13.27
C LEU A 293 -4.42 -2.25 -13.46
N ARG A 294 -3.43 -2.78 -14.18
CA ARG A 294 -2.12 -2.12 -14.32
C ARG A 294 -2.24 -0.73 -14.94
N GLY A 295 -1.74 0.29 -14.25
CA GLY A 295 -1.77 1.68 -14.70
C GLY A 295 -3.14 2.37 -14.58
N THR A 296 -4.14 1.70 -13.98
CA THR A 296 -5.43 2.33 -13.65
C THR A 296 -5.37 3.01 -12.29
N ALA A 297 -6.44 3.73 -11.92
CA ALA A 297 -6.56 4.33 -10.60
C ALA A 297 -6.51 3.29 -9.44
N ALA A 298 -6.83 2.02 -9.71
CA ALA A 298 -6.71 0.94 -8.72
C ALA A 298 -5.28 0.43 -8.51
N ALA A 299 -4.40 0.66 -9.49
CA ALA A 299 -2.98 0.30 -9.43
C ALA A 299 -2.15 1.33 -10.23
N PRO A 300 -2.04 2.56 -9.72
CA PRO A 300 -1.32 3.65 -10.41
C PRO A 300 0.19 3.44 -10.35
N GLU A 301 0.91 4.19 -11.17
CA GLU A 301 2.35 4.33 -11.02
C GLU A 301 2.67 5.08 -9.69
N PRO A 302 3.77 4.78 -9.01
CA PRO A 302 4.84 3.86 -9.38
C PRO A 302 4.61 2.39 -8.99
N VAL A 303 3.53 2.05 -8.32
CA VAL A 303 3.22 0.69 -7.87
C VAL A 303 3.06 -0.26 -9.05
N ALA A 304 2.34 0.15 -10.10
CA ALA A 304 2.03 -0.68 -11.26
C ALA A 304 3.27 -1.29 -11.96
N SER A 305 4.39 -0.56 -11.98
CA SER A 305 5.65 -1.02 -12.59
C SER A 305 6.57 -1.80 -11.63
N ARG A 306 6.19 -1.92 -10.36
CA ARG A 306 7.04 -2.48 -9.27
C ARG A 306 6.47 -3.71 -8.59
N ILE A 307 5.34 -4.21 -9.09
CA ILE A 307 4.70 -5.44 -8.62
C ILE A 307 4.66 -6.46 -9.75
N HIS A 308 4.47 -7.71 -9.38
CA HIS A 308 4.29 -8.79 -10.34
C HIS A 308 2.85 -8.83 -10.85
N TRP A 309 2.71 -8.94 -12.16
CA TRP A 309 1.44 -9.14 -12.83
C TRP A 309 1.42 -10.52 -13.48
N TYR A 310 0.37 -11.27 -13.24
CA TYR A 310 0.26 -12.63 -13.71
C TYR A 310 -0.90 -12.78 -14.68
N THR A 311 -0.69 -13.56 -15.76
CA THR A 311 -1.80 -14.15 -16.51
C THR A 311 -2.38 -15.30 -15.71
N ASP A 312 -3.62 -15.72 -16.02
CA ASP A 312 -4.26 -16.85 -15.34
C ASP A 312 -3.42 -18.13 -15.46
N SER A 313 -2.93 -18.40 -16.68
CA SER A 313 -2.05 -19.54 -16.92
C SER A 313 -0.74 -19.45 -16.15
N GLY A 314 -0.10 -18.26 -16.16
CA GLY A 314 1.15 -18.05 -15.44
C GLY A 314 1.00 -18.24 -13.93
N LEU A 315 -0.09 -17.73 -13.35
CA LEU A 315 -0.39 -17.90 -11.93
C LEU A 315 -0.68 -19.38 -11.58
N ALA A 316 -1.45 -20.07 -12.41
CA ALA A 316 -1.74 -21.49 -12.25
C ALA A 316 -0.49 -22.34 -12.39
N ASP A 317 0.39 -22.04 -13.33
CA ASP A 317 1.63 -22.79 -13.56
C ASP A 317 2.63 -22.60 -12.40
N LEU A 318 2.73 -21.39 -11.85
CA LEU A 318 3.50 -21.14 -10.63
C LEU A 318 3.02 -21.99 -9.45
N ALA A 319 1.69 -22.07 -9.25
CA ALA A 319 1.13 -22.88 -8.18
C ALA A 319 1.38 -24.38 -8.40
N ARG A 320 1.20 -24.89 -9.63
CA ARG A 320 1.50 -26.28 -9.98
C ARG A 320 2.98 -26.62 -9.77
N ALA A 321 3.88 -25.73 -10.19
CA ALA A 321 5.33 -25.90 -10.00
C ALA A 321 5.74 -25.93 -8.52
N ALA A 322 4.94 -25.34 -7.64
CA ALA A 322 5.13 -25.40 -6.19
C ALA A 322 4.54 -26.67 -5.53
N GLY A 323 3.91 -27.55 -6.31
CA GLY A 323 3.33 -28.82 -5.84
C GLY A 323 1.82 -28.83 -5.61
N PHE A 324 1.14 -27.71 -5.90
CA PHE A 324 -0.31 -27.64 -5.76
C PHE A 324 -1.04 -28.43 -6.87
N ARG A 325 -2.18 -28.99 -6.50
CA ARG A 325 -3.11 -29.70 -7.39
C ARG A 325 -4.46 -28.99 -7.44
N GLU A 326 -5.33 -29.39 -8.35
CA GLU A 326 -6.68 -28.83 -8.49
C GLU A 326 -6.63 -27.28 -8.59
N VAL A 327 -5.64 -26.77 -9.33
CA VAL A 327 -5.38 -25.34 -9.44
C VAL A 327 -6.38 -24.74 -10.44
N GLU A 328 -7.19 -23.84 -9.94
CA GLU A 328 -8.17 -23.07 -10.72
C GLU A 328 -7.97 -21.56 -10.47
N VAL A 329 -8.06 -20.76 -11.51
CA VAL A 329 -8.05 -19.29 -11.45
C VAL A 329 -9.36 -18.78 -12.01
N THR A 330 -10.09 -17.99 -11.21
CA THR A 330 -11.38 -17.41 -11.55
C THR A 330 -11.39 -15.90 -11.35
N HIS A 331 -12.35 -15.22 -11.98
CA HIS A 331 -12.54 -13.77 -11.89
C HIS A 331 -13.90 -13.47 -11.25
N PRO A 332 -13.99 -13.38 -9.92
CA PRO A 332 -15.26 -13.17 -9.27
C PRO A 332 -15.81 -11.76 -9.54
N VAL A 333 -17.11 -11.69 -9.85
CA VAL A 333 -17.83 -10.41 -9.92
C VAL A 333 -18.15 -9.96 -8.51
N LEU A 334 -17.55 -8.87 -8.07
CA LEU A 334 -17.57 -8.42 -6.68
C LEU A 334 -18.48 -7.21 -6.42
N GLY A 335 -19.15 -6.68 -7.47
CA GLY A 335 -19.90 -5.43 -7.41
C GLY A 335 -20.96 -5.36 -6.29
N ARG A 336 -21.64 -6.47 -6.00
CA ARG A 336 -22.57 -6.53 -4.87
C ARG A 336 -21.85 -6.30 -3.54
N TRP A 337 -20.78 -7.03 -3.30
CA TRP A 337 -20.01 -6.93 -2.06
C TRP A 337 -19.29 -5.60 -1.93
N ALA A 338 -18.88 -4.99 -3.06
CA ALA A 338 -18.29 -3.65 -3.08
C ALA A 338 -19.29 -2.60 -2.58
N ARG A 339 -20.53 -2.64 -3.07
CA ARG A 339 -21.61 -1.75 -2.59
C ARG A 339 -21.92 -1.97 -1.11
N GLU A 340 -22.02 -3.22 -0.67
CA GLU A 340 -22.25 -3.57 0.74
C GLU A 340 -21.09 -3.14 1.66
N SER A 341 -19.89 -3.03 1.14
CA SER A 341 -18.70 -2.58 1.88
C SER A 341 -18.50 -1.06 1.87
N GLY A 342 -19.36 -0.31 1.19
CA GLY A 342 -19.26 1.16 1.13
C GLY A 342 -18.20 1.67 0.15
N VAL A 343 -17.81 0.87 -0.85
CA VAL A 343 -16.91 1.31 -1.92
C VAL A 343 -17.58 2.47 -2.68
N PRO A 344 -16.88 3.60 -2.90
CA PRO A 344 -17.41 4.74 -3.63
C PRO A 344 -17.90 4.38 -5.04
N THR A 345 -18.96 5.05 -5.51
CA THR A 345 -19.64 4.70 -6.76
C THR A 345 -18.72 4.78 -7.98
N ASP A 346 -17.80 5.71 -8.02
CA ASP A 346 -16.81 5.89 -9.09
C ASP A 346 -15.80 4.72 -9.18
N ALA A 347 -15.56 4.03 -8.06
CA ALA A 347 -14.69 2.86 -8.02
C ALA A 347 -15.40 1.53 -8.24
N LEU A 348 -16.75 1.49 -8.29
CA LEU A 348 -17.51 0.24 -8.44
C LEU A 348 -17.23 -0.49 -9.76
N THR A 349 -16.88 0.24 -10.82
CA THR A 349 -16.55 -0.34 -12.14
C THR A 349 -15.45 -1.39 -12.07
N PHE A 350 -14.46 -1.24 -11.16
CA PHE A 350 -13.39 -2.21 -10.94
C PHE A 350 -13.88 -3.55 -10.36
N PHE A 351 -15.08 -3.57 -9.79
CA PHE A 351 -15.66 -4.73 -9.11
C PHE A 351 -16.80 -5.41 -9.89
N GLU A 352 -17.35 -4.73 -10.90
CA GLU A 352 -18.55 -5.19 -11.61
C GLU A 352 -18.26 -6.08 -12.82
N GLY A 353 -17.10 -5.90 -13.46
CA GLY A 353 -16.73 -6.61 -14.68
C GLY A 353 -16.03 -7.96 -14.49
N GLY A 354 -15.64 -8.33 -13.27
CA GLY A 354 -14.79 -9.51 -13.03
C GLY A 354 -13.33 -9.31 -13.45
N GLU A 355 -12.96 -8.15 -13.98
CA GLU A 355 -11.59 -7.87 -14.45
C GLU A 355 -10.65 -7.36 -13.33
N GLY A 356 -11.22 -7.01 -12.17
CA GLY A 356 -10.48 -6.38 -11.05
C GLY A 356 -9.55 -7.31 -10.27
N GLY A 357 -9.69 -8.63 -10.42
CA GLY A 357 -8.86 -9.54 -9.66
C GLY A 357 -8.95 -10.99 -10.08
N GLN A 358 -7.95 -11.73 -9.66
CA GLN A 358 -7.81 -13.18 -9.86
C GLN A 358 -7.94 -13.88 -8.51
N LEU A 359 -8.86 -14.82 -8.42
CA LEU A 359 -9.03 -15.72 -7.29
C LEU A 359 -8.47 -17.09 -7.68
N LEU A 360 -7.33 -17.47 -7.10
CA LEU A 360 -6.75 -18.79 -7.26
C LEU A 360 -7.22 -19.68 -6.11
N THR A 361 -7.68 -20.88 -6.47
CA THR A 361 -7.94 -21.98 -5.53
C THR A 361 -7.05 -23.15 -5.87
N ALA A 362 -6.53 -23.85 -4.85
CA ALA A 362 -5.69 -25.03 -5.04
C ALA A 362 -5.70 -25.92 -3.79
N ARG A 363 -5.18 -27.15 -3.96
CA ARG A 363 -4.95 -28.09 -2.86
C ARG A 363 -3.48 -28.48 -2.78
N ALA A 364 -2.98 -28.67 -1.56
CA ALA A 364 -1.65 -29.21 -1.37
C ALA A 364 -1.61 -30.69 -1.80
N GLY A 365 -0.66 -30.99 -2.70
CA GLY A 365 -0.44 -32.33 -3.23
C GLY A 365 0.80 -32.97 -2.59
N HIS A 366 0.69 -33.52 -1.39
CA HIS A 366 1.80 -34.25 -0.82
C HIS A 366 1.78 -35.72 -1.29
N GLU A 367 2.87 -36.15 -1.96
CA GLU A 367 3.05 -37.55 -2.30
C GLU A 367 3.05 -38.42 -1.03
N GLU A 368 2.52 -39.64 -1.11
CA GLU A 368 2.72 -40.63 -0.07
C GLU A 368 4.22 -40.93 -0.04
N SER A 369 4.89 -40.62 1.06
CA SER A 369 6.17 -41.26 1.35
C SER A 369 5.90 -42.76 1.34
N GLY A 370 6.33 -43.42 0.25
CA GLY A 370 6.25 -44.87 0.17
C GLY A 370 6.77 -45.46 1.47
N THR A 371 5.92 -46.11 2.19
CA THR A 371 6.33 -47.01 3.25
C THR A 371 7.12 -48.11 2.55
N ASP A 372 8.44 -48.00 2.61
CA ASP A 372 9.31 -49.13 2.36
C ASP A 372 8.85 -50.26 3.27
N ALA A 373 8.40 -51.33 2.62
CA ALA A 373 8.07 -52.63 3.23
C ALA A 373 9.33 -53.36 3.64
#